data_93783306c4a6e1c4a8d67fc6744349a8
#
_entry.id   93783306c4a6e1c4a8d67fc6744349a8
#
_cell.length_a   1.000
_cell.length_b   1.000
_cell.length_c   1.000
_cell.angle_alpha   90.00
_cell.angle_beta   90.00
_cell.angle_gamma   90.00
#
_symmetry.space_group_name_H-M   'P 1'
#
loop_
_entity.id
_entity.type
_entity.pdbx_description
1 polymer ?
#
loop_
_entity_poly.entity_id
_entity_poly.type
_entity_poly.pdbx_seq_one_letter_code
_entity_poly.pdbx_strand_id
1 'polypeptide(L)'
;MTDAVYTLLSACTVGKDPADYVLTRENGKPVRDFRGTWAKACETAGVPGLLFHDLRRTAARNLRRAGIAEGIIQSIGGWKTRSVFERYAIVTRTDIADAMRKLEAHEREHVTEKSHVFGHGDGMEGQVAKGRIIN
;
A
#
# COMPACT_ATOMS: atom_id res chain seq x y z
N MET A 1 -5.71 -11.08 8.20
CA MET A 1 -6.97 -10.91 7.45
C MET A 1 -7.58 -9.60 7.91
N THR A 2 -8.12 -8.78 7.02
CA THR A 2 -8.79 -7.53 7.41
C THR A 2 -10.18 -7.82 7.96
N ASP A 3 -10.72 -6.91 8.80
CA ASP A 3 -12.05 -7.08 9.41
C ASP A 3 -13.16 -7.21 8.35
N ALA A 4 -13.07 -6.45 7.26
CA ALA A 4 -14.03 -6.55 6.15
C ALA A 4 -14.05 -7.95 5.52
N VAL A 5 -12.88 -8.57 5.29
CA VAL A 5 -12.78 -9.92 4.75
C VAL A 5 -13.26 -10.95 5.77
N TYR A 6 -12.93 -10.76 7.04
CA TYR A 6 -13.41 -11.63 8.11
C TYR A 6 -14.94 -11.63 8.20
N THR A 7 -15.54 -10.45 8.22
CA THR A 7 -17.01 -10.29 8.29
C THR A 7 -17.70 -10.96 7.10
N LEU A 8 -17.17 -10.74 5.88
CA LEU A 8 -17.71 -11.35 4.67
C LEU A 8 -17.64 -12.88 4.71
N LEU A 9 -16.47 -13.45 5.06
CA LEU A 9 -16.30 -14.89 5.12
C LEU A 9 -17.13 -15.52 6.24
N SER A 10 -17.22 -14.87 7.40
CA SER A 10 -18.06 -15.31 8.50
C SER A 10 -19.51 -15.40 8.10
N ALA A 11 -20.02 -14.38 7.38
CA ALA A 11 -21.39 -14.43 6.86
C ALA A 11 -21.62 -15.59 5.87
N CYS A 12 -20.60 -15.93 5.06
CA CYS A 12 -20.66 -17.04 4.12
C CYS A 12 -20.63 -18.44 4.78
N THR A 13 -20.23 -18.51 6.05
CA THR A 13 -20.09 -19.78 6.79
C THR A 13 -21.24 -20.05 7.77
N VAL A 14 -22.17 -19.11 7.96
CA VAL A 14 -23.32 -19.29 8.85
C VAL A 14 -24.12 -20.52 8.43
N GLY A 15 -24.34 -21.45 9.39
CA GLY A 15 -25.12 -22.67 9.18
C GLY A 15 -24.43 -23.75 8.33
N LYS A 16 -23.12 -23.64 8.11
CA LYS A 16 -22.31 -24.64 7.39
C LYS A 16 -21.46 -25.47 8.34
N ASP A 17 -21.22 -26.71 7.97
CA ASP A 17 -20.27 -27.58 8.67
C ASP A 17 -18.83 -27.21 8.33
N PRO A 18 -17.83 -27.52 9.21
CA PRO A 18 -16.41 -27.22 8.96
C PRO A 18 -15.85 -27.84 7.67
N ALA A 19 -16.47 -28.89 7.15
CA ALA A 19 -16.08 -29.54 5.90
C ALA A 19 -16.72 -28.93 4.66
N ASP A 20 -17.67 -28.00 4.82
CA ASP A 20 -18.40 -27.40 3.71
C ASP A 20 -17.57 -26.35 2.98
N TYR A 21 -17.89 -26.14 1.71
CA TYR A 21 -17.32 -25.03 0.94
C TYR A 21 -17.81 -23.67 1.45
N VAL A 22 -16.89 -22.76 1.69
CA VAL A 22 -17.20 -21.39 2.15
C VAL A 22 -18.08 -20.68 1.12
N LEU A 23 -17.72 -20.74 -0.17
CA LEU A 23 -18.46 -20.11 -1.26
C LEU A 23 -19.27 -21.15 -2.02
N THR A 24 -20.58 -21.06 -1.92
CA THR A 24 -21.52 -21.96 -2.59
C THR A 24 -22.52 -21.15 -3.43
N ARG A 25 -23.11 -21.78 -4.40
CA ARG A 25 -24.30 -21.30 -5.11
C ARG A 25 -25.54 -21.48 -4.22
N GLU A 26 -26.66 -20.88 -4.57
CA GLU A 26 -27.95 -21.03 -3.86
C GLU A 26 -28.36 -22.49 -3.66
N ASN A 27 -27.99 -23.37 -4.58
CA ASN A 27 -28.25 -24.82 -4.50
C ASN A 27 -27.24 -25.61 -3.65
N GLY A 28 -26.39 -24.93 -2.86
CA GLY A 28 -25.38 -25.54 -2.00
C GLY A 28 -24.14 -26.07 -2.71
N LYS A 29 -24.11 -26.08 -4.05
CA LYS A 29 -22.95 -26.59 -4.81
C LYS A 29 -21.79 -25.58 -4.80
N PRO A 30 -20.52 -26.03 -4.80
CA PRO A 30 -19.37 -25.14 -4.83
C PRO A 30 -19.33 -24.31 -6.11
N VAL A 31 -18.85 -23.08 -5.99
CA VAL A 31 -18.57 -22.22 -7.13
C VAL A 31 -17.29 -22.69 -7.81
N ARG A 32 -17.40 -23.34 -8.96
CA ARG A 32 -16.25 -23.86 -9.73
C ARG A 32 -15.86 -22.92 -10.86
N ASP A 33 -16.82 -22.48 -11.66
CA ASP A 33 -16.61 -21.54 -12.76
C ASP A 33 -17.46 -20.30 -12.52
N PHE A 34 -16.79 -19.15 -12.45
CA PHE A 34 -17.40 -17.85 -12.24
C PHE A 34 -17.08 -16.86 -13.38
N ARG A 35 -16.41 -17.30 -14.47
CA ARG A 35 -15.96 -16.42 -15.55
C ARG A 35 -17.09 -15.61 -16.16
N GLY A 36 -18.24 -16.23 -16.45
CA GLY A 36 -19.39 -15.52 -16.97
C GLY A 36 -19.96 -14.49 -16.01
N THR A 37 -20.06 -14.84 -14.73
CA THR A 37 -20.51 -13.91 -13.66
C THR A 37 -19.52 -12.76 -13.50
N TRP A 38 -18.21 -13.03 -13.57
CA TRP A 38 -17.17 -12.02 -13.53
C TRP A 38 -17.25 -11.05 -14.72
N ALA A 39 -17.37 -11.57 -15.95
CA ALA A 39 -17.51 -10.75 -17.15
C ALA A 39 -18.71 -9.81 -17.03
N LYS A 40 -19.89 -10.33 -16.63
CA LYS A 40 -21.10 -9.52 -16.44
C LYS A 40 -20.91 -8.47 -15.34
N ALA A 41 -20.26 -8.79 -14.24
CA ALA A 41 -19.96 -7.84 -13.19
C ALA A 41 -19.03 -6.72 -13.68
N CYS A 42 -18.02 -7.04 -14.47
CA CYS A 42 -17.11 -6.07 -15.08
C CYS A 42 -17.83 -5.16 -16.08
N GLU A 43 -18.72 -5.69 -16.89
CA GLU A 43 -19.56 -4.89 -17.81
C GLU A 43 -20.44 -3.92 -17.02
N THR A 44 -21.14 -4.39 -15.98
CA THR A 44 -21.97 -3.56 -15.11
C THR A 44 -21.18 -2.47 -14.41
N ALA A 45 -19.93 -2.76 -14.01
CA ALA A 45 -19.03 -1.80 -13.35
C ALA A 45 -18.33 -0.85 -14.33
N GLY A 46 -18.58 -0.95 -15.65
CA GLY A 46 -17.94 -0.09 -16.67
C GLY A 46 -16.48 -0.41 -16.94
N VAL A 47 -16.01 -1.61 -16.60
CA VAL A 47 -14.63 -2.09 -16.80
C VAL A 47 -14.61 -3.42 -17.58
N PRO A 48 -15.21 -3.48 -18.78
CA PRO A 48 -15.28 -4.72 -19.54
C PRO A 48 -13.88 -5.23 -19.88
N GLY A 49 -13.73 -6.55 -19.91
CA GLY A 49 -12.44 -7.18 -20.24
C GLY A 49 -11.43 -7.25 -19.11
N LEU A 50 -11.73 -6.72 -17.94
CA LEU A 50 -10.86 -6.86 -16.76
C LEU A 50 -10.73 -8.33 -16.39
N LEU A 51 -9.50 -8.85 -16.36
CA LEU A 51 -9.24 -10.20 -15.94
C LEU A 51 -9.26 -10.30 -14.40
N PHE A 52 -9.83 -11.39 -13.88
CA PHE A 52 -9.80 -11.63 -12.42
C PHE A 52 -8.38 -11.58 -11.84
N HIS A 53 -7.40 -12.03 -12.61
CA HIS A 53 -5.98 -11.98 -12.23
C HIS A 53 -5.43 -10.55 -12.09
N ASP A 54 -6.01 -9.55 -12.73
CA ASP A 54 -5.58 -8.15 -12.62
C ASP A 54 -5.86 -7.57 -11.22
N LEU A 55 -6.80 -8.16 -10.46
CA LEU A 55 -6.99 -7.82 -9.05
C LEU A 55 -5.74 -8.07 -8.23
N ARG A 56 -4.98 -9.12 -8.56
CA ARG A 56 -3.71 -9.43 -7.90
C ARG A 56 -2.65 -8.35 -8.17
N ARG A 57 -2.61 -7.84 -9.41
CA ARG A 57 -1.74 -6.72 -9.80
C ARG A 57 -2.14 -5.43 -9.07
N THR A 58 -3.43 -5.17 -9.01
CA THR A 58 -3.99 -4.02 -8.30
C THR A 58 -3.68 -4.08 -6.81
N ALA A 59 -3.82 -5.24 -6.17
CA ALA A 59 -3.48 -5.43 -4.76
C ALA A 59 -2.00 -5.15 -4.49
N ALA A 60 -1.07 -5.70 -5.30
CA ALA A 60 0.36 -5.44 -5.17
C ALA A 60 0.68 -3.94 -5.27
N ARG A 61 0.10 -3.26 -6.24
CA ARG A 61 0.28 -1.81 -6.44
C ARG A 61 -0.26 -1.00 -5.26
N ASN A 62 -1.45 -1.34 -4.77
CA ASN A 62 -2.07 -0.62 -3.65
C ASN A 62 -1.26 -0.79 -2.35
N LEU A 63 -0.77 -2.00 -2.08
CA LEU A 63 0.12 -2.26 -0.93
C LEU A 63 1.42 -1.45 -1.02
N ARG A 64 2.04 -1.35 -2.22
CA ARG A 64 3.22 -0.51 -2.42
C ARG A 64 2.92 0.97 -2.18
N ARG A 65 1.80 1.49 -2.70
CA ARG A 65 1.38 2.87 -2.47
C ARG A 65 1.10 3.17 -1.00
N ALA A 66 0.64 2.17 -0.25
CA ALA A 66 0.49 2.24 1.19
C ALA A 66 1.83 2.18 1.96
N GLY A 67 2.97 2.08 1.26
CA GLY A 67 4.29 2.04 1.88
C GLY A 67 4.67 0.69 2.51
N ILE A 68 3.95 -0.37 2.19
CA ILE A 68 4.26 -1.71 2.70
C ILE A 68 5.54 -2.24 2.03
N ALA A 69 6.46 -2.78 2.84
CA ALA A 69 7.72 -3.33 2.36
C ALA A 69 7.50 -4.49 1.37
N GLU A 70 8.30 -4.53 0.29
CA GLU A 70 8.14 -5.51 -0.80
C GLU A 70 8.17 -6.96 -0.33
N GLY A 71 9.00 -7.31 0.64
CA GLY A 71 9.05 -8.67 1.21
C GLY A 71 7.72 -9.08 1.87
N ILE A 72 7.05 -8.13 2.55
CA ILE A 72 5.73 -8.35 3.14
C ILE A 72 4.68 -8.52 2.03
N ILE A 73 4.73 -7.68 0.99
CA ILE A 73 3.82 -7.79 -0.16
C ILE A 73 3.98 -9.14 -0.85
N GLN A 74 5.22 -9.60 -1.06
CA GLN A 74 5.50 -10.92 -1.62
C GLN A 74 4.87 -12.04 -0.79
N SER A 75 5.01 -11.98 0.53
CA SER A 75 4.43 -12.97 1.45
C SER A 75 2.90 -12.97 1.39
N ILE A 76 2.26 -11.80 1.44
CA ILE A 76 0.79 -11.65 1.33
C ILE A 76 0.30 -12.21 -0.01
N GLY A 77 0.99 -11.88 -1.09
CA GLY A 77 0.63 -12.31 -2.42
C GLY A 77 1.03 -13.76 -2.74
N GLY A 78 1.86 -14.42 -1.92
CA GLY A 78 2.34 -15.77 -2.18
C GLY A 78 3.24 -15.87 -3.42
N TRP A 79 3.99 -14.82 -3.77
CA TRP A 79 4.98 -14.89 -4.84
C TRP A 79 6.25 -15.57 -4.33
N LYS A 80 6.59 -16.71 -4.94
CA LYS A 80 7.74 -17.52 -4.52
C LYS A 80 9.09 -16.87 -4.83
N THR A 81 9.17 -16.03 -5.86
CA THR A 81 10.41 -15.38 -6.28
C THR A 81 10.19 -13.90 -6.54
N ARG A 82 11.26 -13.11 -6.34
CA ARG A 82 11.26 -11.67 -6.61
C ARG A 82 10.97 -11.38 -8.09
N SER A 83 11.53 -12.16 -9.00
CA SER A 83 11.33 -11.97 -10.45
C SER A 83 9.86 -12.13 -10.88
N VAL A 84 9.13 -13.04 -10.23
CA VAL A 84 7.69 -13.18 -10.46
C VAL A 84 6.94 -11.99 -9.89
N PHE A 85 7.31 -11.52 -8.70
CA PHE A 85 6.71 -10.33 -8.08
C PHE A 85 6.94 -9.06 -8.91
N GLU A 86 8.12 -8.85 -9.46
CA GLU A 86 8.48 -7.67 -10.25
C GLU A 86 7.58 -7.48 -11.48
N ARG A 87 7.03 -8.55 -12.05
CA ARG A 87 6.02 -8.48 -13.13
C ARG A 87 4.71 -7.79 -12.70
N TYR A 88 4.44 -7.75 -11.40
CA TYR A 88 3.26 -7.12 -10.81
C TYR A 88 3.59 -5.77 -10.17
N ALA A 89 4.85 -5.53 -9.87
CA ALA A 89 5.36 -4.35 -9.18
C ALA A 89 5.78 -3.24 -10.16
N ILE A 90 4.90 -2.86 -11.09
CA ILE A 90 5.18 -1.81 -12.05
C ILE A 90 5.25 -0.46 -11.33
N VAL A 91 6.42 0.18 -11.37
CA VAL A 91 6.63 1.54 -10.88
C VAL A 91 6.20 2.52 -11.97
N THR A 92 5.29 3.42 -11.64
CA THR A 92 4.85 4.48 -12.54
C THR A 92 5.60 5.79 -12.24
N ARG A 93 5.58 6.74 -13.20
CA ARG A 93 6.15 8.08 -12.96
C ARG A 93 5.47 8.79 -11.79
N THR A 94 4.19 8.55 -11.58
CA THR A 94 3.45 9.08 -10.42
C THR A 94 3.96 8.51 -9.11
N ASP A 95 4.30 7.22 -9.05
CA ASP A 95 4.84 6.61 -7.84
C ASP A 95 6.20 7.22 -7.46
N ILE A 96 7.03 7.58 -8.46
CA ILE A 96 8.31 8.27 -8.23
C ILE A 96 8.06 9.69 -7.69
N ALA A 97 7.14 10.44 -8.30
CA ALA A 97 6.81 11.80 -7.86
C ALA A 97 6.24 11.81 -6.43
N ASP A 98 5.41 10.81 -6.09
CA ASP A 98 4.87 10.65 -4.74
C ASP A 98 5.97 10.31 -3.72
N ALA A 99 6.95 9.48 -4.10
CA ALA A 99 8.08 9.16 -3.26
C ALA A 99 8.96 10.39 -2.99
N MET A 100 9.22 11.22 -4.00
CA MET A 100 9.97 12.47 -3.83
C MET A 100 9.26 13.45 -2.92
N ARG A 101 7.94 13.62 -3.06
CA ARG A 101 7.14 14.47 -2.16
C ARG A 101 7.18 13.99 -0.71
N LYS A 102 7.15 12.68 -0.48
CA LYS A 102 7.28 12.11 0.87
C LYS A 102 8.66 12.36 1.47
N LEU A 103 9.71 12.26 0.66
CA LEU A 103 11.08 12.57 1.09
C LEU A 103 11.21 14.04 1.50
N GLU A 104 10.74 14.96 0.67
CA GLU A 104 10.76 16.40 0.97
C GLU A 104 9.95 16.75 2.23
N ALA A 105 8.81 16.09 2.47
CA ALA A 105 8.02 16.27 3.68
C ALA A 105 8.80 15.80 4.92
N HIS A 106 9.40 14.63 4.83
CA HIS A 106 10.21 14.07 5.92
C HIS A 106 11.43 14.93 6.26
N GLU A 107 12.13 15.46 5.25
CA GLU A 107 13.27 16.37 5.47
C GLU A 107 12.82 17.67 6.16
N ARG A 108 11.67 18.24 5.78
CA ARG A 108 11.13 19.45 6.44
C ARG A 108 10.78 19.20 7.91
N GLU A 109 10.19 18.07 8.24
CA GLU A 109 9.88 17.69 9.62
C GLU A 109 11.16 17.59 10.45
N HIS A 110 12.20 16.95 9.94
CA HIS A 110 13.48 16.80 10.64
C HIS A 110 14.28 18.10 10.78
N VAL A 111 14.16 19.04 9.84
CA VAL A 111 14.77 20.39 9.96
C VAL A 111 14.06 21.18 11.05
N THR A 112 12.74 21.09 11.16
CA THR A 112 11.95 21.79 12.18
C THR A 112 12.24 21.24 13.58
N GLU A 113 12.42 19.93 13.73
CA GLU A 113 12.74 19.27 15.00
C GLU A 113 14.14 19.68 15.51
N LYS A 114 15.13 19.78 14.62
CA LYS A 114 16.48 20.22 14.98
C LYS A 114 16.53 21.70 15.38
N SER A 115 15.71 22.56 14.80
CA SER A 115 15.64 23.98 15.18
C SER A 115 14.99 24.19 16.55
N HIS A 116 14.11 23.32 17.00
CA HIS A 116 13.54 23.40 18.35
C HIS A 116 14.50 22.92 19.46
N VAL A 117 15.47 22.08 19.15
CA VAL A 117 16.45 21.55 20.15
C VAL A 117 17.57 22.56 20.44
N PHE A 118 17.87 23.52 19.55
CA PHE A 118 18.93 24.53 19.74
C PHE A 118 18.43 25.89 20.24
N GLY A 119 17.18 26.01 20.65
CA GLY A 119 16.53 27.27 21.05
C GLY A 119 16.45 27.53 22.56
N HIS A 120 17.31 26.93 23.41
CA HIS A 120 17.44 27.29 24.83
C HIS A 120 18.92 27.26 25.23
N GLY A 121 19.57 28.37 25.05
CA GLY A 121 20.92 28.64 25.54
C GLY A 121 21.11 30.13 25.65
N ASP A 122 20.95 30.59 26.85
CA ASP A 122 21.17 31.86 27.55
C ASP A 122 22.02 32.90 26.84
N GLY A 123 21.60 34.14 27.11
CA GLY A 123 22.32 35.33 26.75
C GLY A 123 23.72 35.41 27.38
N MET A 124 24.67 35.78 26.56
CA MET A 124 25.89 36.45 26.99
C MET A 124 26.20 37.58 26.02
N GLU A 125 25.92 38.81 26.47
CA GLU A 125 26.51 40.04 25.94
C GLU A 125 28.05 39.92 25.99
N GLY A 126 28.72 40.35 24.95
CA GLY A 126 30.18 40.46 25.04
C GLY A 126 30.87 40.88 23.73
N GLN A 127 30.93 42.17 23.50
CA GLN A 127 32.04 42.93 22.87
C GLN A 127 32.38 42.75 21.39
N VAL A 128 32.11 43.88 20.75
CA VAL A 128 32.66 44.33 19.47
C VAL A 128 34.19 44.28 19.47
N ALA A 129 34.80 43.59 18.54
CA ALA A 129 36.16 43.82 18.12
C ALA A 129 36.20 44.07 16.61
N LYS A 130 36.42 45.33 16.24
CA LYS A 130 36.82 45.80 14.90
C LYS A 130 38.19 45.21 14.55
N GLY A 131 38.31 44.53 13.43
CA GLY A 131 39.56 44.02 12.88
C GLY A 131 39.54 44.01 11.35
N ARG A 132 39.92 45.13 10.77
CA ARG A 132 40.77 45.40 9.57
C ARG A 132 40.79 44.39 8.45
N ILE A 133 40.31 44.89 7.33
CA ILE A 133 40.60 44.43 5.95
C ILE A 133 42.07 44.76 5.67
N ILE A 134 42.83 43.79 5.17
CA ILE A 134 44.05 44.02 4.40
C ILE A 134 43.99 43.11 3.17
N ASN A 135 44.13 43.74 2.03
CA ASN A 135 44.40 43.35 0.65
C ASN A 135 44.48 41.86 0.30
#